data_38e4345c3b97bd28877060c6cdac0ede
#
_entry.id   38e4345c3b97bd28877060c6cdac0ede
#
_cell.length_a   1.000
_cell.length_b   1.000
_cell.length_c   1.000
_cell.angle_alpha   90.00
_cell.angle_beta   90.00
_cell.angle_gamma   90.00
#
_symmetry.space_group_name_H-M   'P 1'
#
loop_
_entity.id
_entity.type
_entity.pdbx_description
1 polymer ?
#
loop_
_entity_poly.entity_id
_entity_poly.type
_entity_poly.pdbx_seq_one_letter_code
_entity_poly.pdbx_strand_id
1 'polypeptide(L)'
;MNVRAVAFILCIGWGAVASAAGGPPKARGAPHEALQAGAAMVPLRVPPGTPLAGYGSSRRRLLVPDLLGLHPHAFWFKPAEGELDAPAARALVLETATARLTWVTVDLVAVDRSFVDTLRQRLEDAGSRPGTLVVSASHTHSGPGAFLDSWLMGILAADRLDGEVLRAFADTVVEAVQRAETGRAPTRVGAARVDGPALTASRLDQPVDSELVVLRLASPAGVPIALLWNYAIHGTMLGPRNLKYSGDVMGVASRELERRLRVPALFVNGAVGDVSPRHHGPAAVLAEGRTLATAIEEAWGRAVPAPVGSLAIRTARVQLPAPSLSLRNCTRPWVPRALTVPLGRGLPRETELIAGALGATAWVTIPGELQARLGRTVKEAGQAAGVSAFVAGVSNDYLGYFLTTEDYDRTAYVACASLYGPEGGTRLTRAASELLQELAGRDQR
;
A
#
# COMPACT_ATOMS: atom_id res chain seq x y z
N MET A 1 -8.39 103.30 -14.76
CA MET A 1 -8.48 103.93 -13.41
C MET A 1 -8.08 102.93 -12.35
N ASN A 2 -6.93 103.18 -11.83
CA ASN A 2 -6.38 102.94 -10.51
C ASN A 2 -7.16 102.11 -9.49
N VAL A 3 -6.55 101.13 -8.85
CA VAL A 3 -5.98 101.28 -7.52
C VAL A 3 -5.29 99.92 -7.10
N ARG A 4 -4.05 100.00 -6.94
CA ARG A 4 -3.05 99.61 -5.89
C ARG A 4 -3.33 98.37 -5.01
N ALA A 5 -2.29 97.55 -5.05
CA ALA A 5 -1.87 96.47 -4.18
C ALA A 5 -1.81 96.82 -2.68
N VAL A 6 -1.98 95.79 -1.84
CA VAL A 6 -1.30 95.72 -0.51
C VAL A 6 -0.88 94.26 -0.29
N ALA A 7 0.43 94.07 -0.11
CA ALA A 7 1.02 92.77 0.24
C ALA A 7 0.91 92.55 1.75
N PHE A 8 0.56 91.40 2.21
CA PHE A 8 0.78 90.93 3.60
C PHE A 8 1.65 89.67 3.60
N ILE A 9 2.81 89.81 4.16
CA ILE A 9 3.77 88.70 4.39
C ILE A 9 3.33 88.06 5.72
N LEU A 10 3.05 86.80 5.70
CA LEU A 10 2.92 85.97 6.89
C LEU A 10 3.93 84.81 6.78
N CYS A 11 4.96 84.87 7.65
CA CYS A 11 5.86 83.78 7.95
C CYS A 11 5.10 82.66 8.72
N ILE A 12 5.03 81.53 8.15
CA ILE A 12 4.60 80.31 8.88
C ILE A 12 5.74 79.29 8.80
N GLY A 13 6.15 78.88 10.02
CA GLY A 13 7.32 77.99 10.18
C GLY A 13 7.13 76.59 9.64
N TRP A 14 8.22 76.04 9.14
CA TRP A 14 8.31 74.67 8.77
C TRP A 14 8.45 73.77 9.99
N GLY A 15 7.37 73.04 10.32
CA GLY A 15 7.40 71.89 11.17
C GLY A 15 7.81 70.67 10.34
N ALA A 16 9.00 70.12 10.59
CA ALA A 16 9.43 68.88 9.99
C ALA A 16 8.61 67.69 10.49
N VAL A 17 7.72 67.13 9.67
CA VAL A 17 7.06 65.87 9.92
C VAL A 17 8.05 64.80 9.48
N ALA A 18 8.64 64.08 10.45
CA ALA A 18 9.44 62.90 10.19
C ALA A 18 8.54 61.80 9.62
N SER A 19 8.61 61.55 8.34
CA SER A 19 7.97 60.40 7.66
C SER A 19 8.73 59.14 8.08
N ALA A 20 8.12 58.30 8.91
CA ALA A 20 8.64 56.99 9.21
C ALA A 20 8.60 56.15 7.91
N ALA A 21 9.76 55.98 7.29
CA ALA A 21 9.93 55.03 6.18
C ALA A 21 9.63 53.62 6.71
N GLY A 22 8.45 53.12 6.42
CA GLY A 22 8.14 51.72 6.58
C GLY A 22 9.11 50.90 5.69
N GLY A 23 9.98 50.11 6.32
CA GLY A 23 10.86 49.22 5.62
C GLY A 23 10.06 48.29 4.68
N PRO A 24 10.68 47.76 3.61
CA PRO A 24 10.01 46.88 2.69
C PRO A 24 9.43 45.68 3.45
N PRO A 25 8.24 45.22 3.09
CA PRO A 25 7.63 44.06 3.73
C PRO A 25 8.63 42.90 3.66
N LYS A 26 8.94 42.29 4.83
CA LYS A 26 9.78 41.10 4.89
C LYS A 26 9.27 40.11 3.86
N ALA A 27 10.16 39.72 2.95
CA ALA A 27 9.88 38.70 1.95
C ALA A 27 9.22 37.50 2.65
N ARG A 28 8.02 37.18 2.19
CA ARG A 28 7.36 35.92 2.56
C ARG A 28 8.37 34.82 2.31
N GLY A 29 8.55 33.94 3.31
CA GLY A 29 9.49 32.84 3.27
C GLY A 29 9.50 32.13 1.90
N ALA A 30 10.67 31.65 1.51
CA ALA A 30 10.87 30.97 0.25
C ALA A 30 9.70 30.02 -0.03
N PRO A 31 9.18 29.95 -1.25
CA PRO A 31 8.08 29.05 -1.57
C PRO A 31 8.49 27.66 -1.11
N HIS A 32 7.72 27.06 -0.20
CA HIS A 32 7.86 25.64 0.11
C HIS A 32 7.88 24.93 -1.22
N GLU A 33 8.99 24.24 -1.54
CA GLU A 33 9.08 23.50 -2.79
C GLU A 33 7.86 22.60 -2.90
N ALA A 34 7.07 22.85 -3.94
CA ALA A 34 5.79 22.17 -4.13
C ALA A 34 6.03 20.67 -4.27
N LEU A 35 5.16 19.86 -3.66
CA LEU A 35 5.15 18.42 -3.86
C LEU A 35 5.22 18.12 -5.36
N GLN A 36 6.16 17.27 -5.75
CA GLN A 36 6.26 16.69 -7.08
C GLN A 36 5.73 15.25 -7.04
N ALA A 37 4.92 14.87 -8.02
CA ALA A 37 4.50 13.48 -8.17
C ALA A 37 4.55 13.04 -9.63
N GLY A 38 4.85 11.76 -9.83
CA GLY A 38 4.70 11.08 -11.11
C GLY A 38 4.30 9.64 -10.89
N ALA A 39 3.56 9.08 -11.83
CA ALA A 39 3.08 7.71 -11.72
C ALA A 39 3.14 7.00 -13.07
N ALA A 40 3.30 5.68 -13.02
CA ALA A 40 3.27 4.84 -14.21
C ALA A 40 2.69 3.46 -13.89
N MET A 41 2.17 2.81 -14.91
CA MET A 41 1.76 1.40 -14.89
C MET A 41 2.50 0.65 -15.99
N VAL A 42 2.98 -0.54 -15.67
CA VAL A 42 3.62 -1.48 -16.61
C VAL A 42 3.02 -2.87 -16.39
N PRO A 43 2.56 -3.56 -17.44
CA PRO A 43 2.16 -4.96 -17.32
C PRO A 43 3.31 -5.82 -16.81
N LEU A 44 3.03 -6.72 -15.88
CA LEU A 44 4.06 -7.58 -15.29
C LEU A 44 4.57 -8.59 -16.34
N ARG A 45 5.88 -8.63 -16.54
CA ARG A 45 6.51 -9.61 -17.43
C ARG A 45 6.58 -10.95 -16.72
N VAL A 46 5.75 -11.88 -17.11
CA VAL A 46 5.69 -13.23 -16.51
C VAL A 46 6.35 -14.22 -17.46
N PRO A 47 7.49 -14.84 -17.10
CA PRO A 47 8.10 -15.88 -17.92
C PRO A 47 7.13 -17.05 -18.17
N PRO A 48 7.05 -17.60 -19.40
CA PRO A 48 6.17 -18.71 -19.72
C PRO A 48 6.45 -19.93 -18.83
N GLY A 49 5.40 -20.55 -18.31
CA GLY A 49 5.55 -21.72 -17.42
C GLY A 49 5.61 -21.37 -15.93
N THR A 50 5.65 -20.08 -15.57
CA THR A 50 5.55 -19.67 -14.16
C THR A 50 4.22 -20.14 -13.55
N PRO A 51 4.19 -20.76 -12.35
CA PRO A 51 2.96 -21.18 -11.70
C PRO A 51 2.20 -20.01 -11.08
N LEU A 52 0.94 -20.25 -10.67
CA LEU A 52 0.22 -19.29 -9.83
C LEU A 52 0.61 -19.43 -8.36
N ALA A 53 0.55 -18.31 -7.63
CA ALA A 53 0.65 -18.26 -6.17
C ALA A 53 -0.72 -18.17 -5.46
N GLY A 54 -0.71 -18.32 -4.13
CA GLY A 54 -1.81 -18.04 -3.21
C GLY A 54 -2.56 -19.27 -2.68
N TYR A 55 -2.54 -20.41 -3.38
CA TYR A 55 -3.25 -21.61 -2.93
C TYR A 55 -2.38 -22.86 -2.93
N GLY A 56 -2.28 -23.54 -1.78
CA GLY A 56 -1.68 -24.87 -1.65
C GLY A 56 -2.57 -26.04 -2.11
N SER A 57 -3.61 -25.78 -2.87
CA SER A 57 -4.59 -26.77 -3.33
C SER A 57 -3.98 -27.84 -4.22
N SER A 58 -4.39 -29.11 -4.05
CA SER A 58 -4.02 -30.23 -4.93
C SER A 58 -4.36 -29.98 -6.41
N ARG A 59 -5.34 -29.12 -6.69
CA ARG A 59 -5.69 -28.75 -8.07
C ARG A 59 -4.58 -27.95 -8.77
N ARG A 60 -3.82 -27.15 -8.00
CA ARG A 60 -2.68 -26.36 -8.51
C ARG A 60 -1.35 -27.08 -8.39
N ARG A 61 -1.27 -28.18 -7.63
CA ARG A 61 -0.02 -28.92 -7.44
C ARG A 61 0.23 -29.92 -8.55
N LEU A 62 1.50 -30.13 -8.84
CA LEU A 62 1.97 -31.31 -9.55
C LEU A 62 1.73 -32.55 -8.69
N LEU A 63 1.54 -33.72 -9.31
CA LEU A 63 1.39 -34.99 -8.59
C LEU A 63 2.68 -35.38 -7.86
N VAL A 64 3.81 -35.06 -8.47
CA VAL A 64 5.16 -35.17 -7.92
C VAL A 64 5.93 -33.88 -8.23
N PRO A 65 6.89 -33.49 -7.40
CA PRO A 65 7.76 -32.35 -7.73
C PRO A 65 8.47 -32.56 -9.06
N ASP A 66 8.71 -31.48 -9.81
CA ASP A 66 9.42 -31.54 -11.08
C ASP A 66 10.92 -31.74 -10.90
N LEU A 67 11.31 -32.95 -10.54
CA LEU A 67 12.71 -33.38 -10.39
C LEU A 67 13.45 -33.51 -11.71
N LEU A 68 12.72 -33.62 -12.83
CA LEU A 68 13.29 -33.79 -14.15
C LEU A 68 13.45 -32.49 -14.94
N GLY A 69 12.97 -31.37 -14.39
CA GLY A 69 13.08 -30.05 -15.04
C GLY A 69 12.23 -29.96 -16.31
N LEU A 70 11.06 -30.59 -16.34
CA LEU A 70 10.12 -30.53 -17.46
C LEU A 70 9.39 -29.19 -17.56
N HIS A 71 9.35 -28.45 -16.46
CA HIS A 71 8.69 -27.16 -16.34
C HIS A 71 9.72 -26.08 -15.93
N PRO A 72 10.08 -25.14 -16.80
CA PRO A 72 11.22 -24.25 -16.57
C PRO A 72 11.14 -23.41 -15.28
N HIS A 73 9.94 -23.04 -14.84
CA HIS A 73 9.75 -22.13 -13.68
C HIS A 73 8.80 -22.70 -12.61
N ALA A 74 8.46 -24.00 -12.70
CA ALA A 74 7.55 -24.65 -11.78
C ALA A 74 8.18 -25.92 -11.19
N PHE A 75 8.08 -26.08 -9.86
CA PHE A 75 8.66 -27.24 -9.17
C PHE A 75 7.63 -28.01 -8.34
N TRP A 76 6.81 -27.30 -7.55
CA TRP A 76 5.75 -27.88 -6.72
C TRP A 76 4.37 -27.74 -7.35
N PHE A 77 4.19 -26.70 -8.16
CA PHE A 77 2.90 -26.30 -8.70
C PHE A 77 2.87 -26.47 -10.23
N LYS A 78 1.67 -26.55 -10.77
CA LYS A 78 1.46 -26.59 -12.22
C LYS A 78 1.77 -25.24 -12.84
N PRO A 79 2.38 -25.19 -14.03
CA PRO A 79 2.41 -23.99 -14.84
C PRO A 79 1.02 -23.39 -15.01
N ALA A 80 0.94 -22.06 -15.11
CA ALA A 80 -0.30 -21.39 -15.46
C ALA A 80 -0.77 -21.76 -16.87
N GLU A 81 -2.10 -21.79 -17.06
CA GLU A 81 -2.75 -22.12 -18.33
C GLU A 81 -3.04 -20.88 -19.19
N GLY A 82 -2.44 -19.74 -18.87
CA GLY A 82 -2.64 -18.48 -19.55
C GLY A 82 -3.13 -17.37 -18.62
N GLU A 83 -3.88 -16.43 -19.17
CA GLU A 83 -4.23 -15.18 -18.48
C GLU A 83 -5.72 -14.88 -18.70
N LEU A 84 -6.40 -14.41 -17.65
CA LEU A 84 -7.72 -13.80 -17.73
C LEU A 84 -7.59 -12.28 -17.88
N ASP A 85 -6.61 -11.73 -17.21
CA ASP A 85 -6.23 -10.33 -17.25
C ASP A 85 -4.77 -10.16 -16.81
N ALA A 86 -4.04 -9.25 -17.45
CA ALA A 86 -2.62 -9.04 -17.20
C ALA A 86 -2.37 -8.48 -15.80
N PRO A 87 -1.62 -9.17 -14.92
CA PRO A 87 -1.09 -8.56 -13.72
C PRO A 87 -0.22 -7.35 -14.05
N ALA A 88 -0.17 -6.36 -13.18
CA ALA A 88 0.60 -5.15 -13.43
C ALA A 88 1.39 -4.69 -12.19
N ALA A 89 2.48 -3.97 -12.44
CA ALA A 89 3.16 -3.13 -11.47
C ALA A 89 2.78 -1.67 -11.72
N ARG A 90 2.47 -0.95 -10.64
CA ARG A 90 2.15 0.48 -10.66
C ARG A 90 3.08 1.19 -9.70
N ALA A 91 3.68 2.29 -10.13
CA ALA A 91 4.58 3.08 -9.32
C ALA A 91 4.06 4.51 -9.17
N LEU A 92 4.21 5.06 -7.96
CA LEU A 92 3.97 6.45 -7.61
C LEU A 92 5.22 6.97 -6.92
N VAL A 93 5.82 8.02 -7.46
CA VAL A 93 6.93 8.73 -6.85
C VAL A 93 6.45 10.07 -6.33
N LEU A 94 6.66 10.33 -5.05
CA LEU A 94 6.35 11.57 -4.35
C LEU A 94 7.65 12.19 -3.86
N GLU A 95 7.87 13.47 -4.11
CA GLU A 95 9.09 14.17 -3.74
C GLU A 95 8.82 15.58 -3.27
N THR A 96 9.45 15.95 -2.16
CA THR A 96 9.56 17.32 -1.64
C THR A 96 11.05 17.63 -1.44
N ALA A 97 11.40 18.84 -1.04
CA ALA A 97 12.79 19.19 -0.71
C ALA A 97 13.42 18.29 0.37
N THR A 98 12.61 17.73 1.27
CA THR A 98 13.08 17.05 2.49
C THR A 98 12.77 15.56 2.53
N ALA A 99 11.89 15.07 1.67
CA ALA A 99 11.46 13.68 1.68
C ALA A 99 11.14 13.17 0.27
N ARG A 100 11.43 11.89 0.06
CA ARG A 100 11.06 11.17 -1.16
C ARG A 100 10.50 9.80 -0.80
N LEU A 101 9.36 9.47 -1.41
CA LEU A 101 8.67 8.19 -1.30
C LEU A 101 8.48 7.61 -2.70
N THR A 102 8.91 6.37 -2.87
CA THR A 102 8.53 5.55 -4.02
C THR A 102 7.56 4.48 -3.53
N TRP A 103 6.31 4.55 -3.98
CA TRP A 103 5.29 3.55 -3.67
C TRP A 103 5.01 2.69 -4.89
N VAL A 104 5.25 1.40 -4.76
CA VAL A 104 4.94 0.41 -5.79
C VAL A 104 3.76 -0.45 -5.33
N THR A 105 2.79 -0.65 -6.19
CA THR A 105 1.77 -1.69 -6.01
C THR A 105 1.90 -2.73 -7.11
N VAL A 106 1.77 -4.01 -6.77
CA VAL A 106 2.00 -5.09 -7.71
C VAL A 106 0.93 -6.18 -7.55
N ASP A 107 0.43 -6.71 -8.68
CA ASP A 107 -0.58 -7.76 -8.68
C ASP A 107 0.05 -9.14 -8.38
N LEU A 108 0.52 -9.29 -7.14
CA LEU A 108 1.11 -10.49 -6.55
C LEU A 108 0.37 -10.87 -5.26
N VAL A 109 0.56 -12.10 -4.79
CA VAL A 109 -0.04 -12.56 -3.52
C VAL A 109 0.58 -11.88 -2.30
N ALA A 110 1.89 -11.64 -2.36
CA ALA A 110 2.67 -11.04 -1.29
C ALA A 110 3.96 -10.46 -1.87
N VAL A 111 4.70 -9.72 -1.08
CA VAL A 111 6.12 -9.36 -1.29
C VAL A 111 6.87 -9.66 -0.01
N ASP A 112 8.06 -10.22 -0.10
CA ASP A 112 8.93 -10.43 1.04
C ASP A 112 10.07 -9.41 1.07
N ARG A 113 10.78 -9.36 2.19
CA ARG A 113 11.91 -8.45 2.38
C ARG A 113 12.99 -8.64 1.31
N SER A 114 13.28 -9.89 0.94
CA SER A 114 14.29 -10.22 -0.08
C SER A 114 13.95 -9.62 -1.44
N PHE A 115 12.65 -9.67 -1.83
CA PHE A 115 12.18 -9.03 -3.05
C PHE A 115 12.32 -7.49 -2.97
N VAL A 116 11.93 -6.88 -1.84
CA VAL A 116 12.04 -5.43 -1.65
C VAL A 116 13.51 -4.97 -1.66
N ASP A 117 14.40 -5.70 -1.03
CA ASP A 117 15.85 -5.40 -1.04
C ASP A 117 16.45 -5.55 -2.44
N THR A 118 16.03 -6.58 -3.18
CA THR A 118 16.39 -6.77 -4.60
C THR A 118 15.92 -5.57 -5.46
N LEU A 119 14.69 -5.11 -5.25
CA LEU A 119 14.17 -3.94 -5.96
C LEU A 119 14.95 -2.67 -5.63
N ARG A 120 15.25 -2.44 -4.35
CA ARG A 120 16.06 -1.29 -3.92
C ARG A 120 17.40 -1.26 -4.63
N GLN A 121 18.13 -2.37 -4.58
CA GLN A 121 19.44 -2.48 -5.22
C GLN A 121 19.34 -2.22 -6.73
N ARG A 122 18.39 -2.84 -7.42
CA ARG A 122 18.21 -2.66 -8.87
C ARG A 122 17.80 -1.23 -9.26
N LEU A 123 16.99 -0.57 -8.45
CA LEU A 123 16.65 0.84 -8.65
C LEU A 123 17.90 1.72 -8.52
N GLU A 124 18.73 1.49 -7.52
CA GLU A 124 19.98 2.21 -7.31
C GLU A 124 20.98 1.94 -8.44
N ASP A 125 21.15 0.69 -8.88
CA ASP A 125 22.00 0.29 -10.01
C ASP A 125 21.53 0.93 -11.33
N ALA A 126 20.22 1.15 -11.48
CA ALA A 126 19.61 1.83 -12.62
C ALA A 126 19.67 3.38 -12.53
N GLY A 127 20.31 3.92 -11.49
CA GLY A 127 20.47 5.36 -11.26
C GLY A 127 19.26 6.05 -10.64
N SER A 128 18.23 5.30 -10.23
CA SER A 128 17.08 5.82 -9.49
C SER A 128 17.42 6.05 -8.03
N ARG A 129 16.75 7.02 -7.41
CA ARG A 129 16.87 7.30 -5.97
C ARG A 129 15.53 7.01 -5.30
N PRO A 130 15.24 5.76 -4.89
CA PRO A 130 13.91 5.42 -4.40
C PRO A 130 13.50 6.21 -3.14
N GLY A 131 14.43 6.70 -2.33
CA GLY A 131 14.15 7.28 -1.04
C GLY A 131 13.55 6.21 -0.12
N THR A 132 12.44 6.52 0.55
CA THR A 132 11.67 5.48 1.24
C THR A 132 10.91 4.66 0.20
N LEU A 133 11.15 3.35 0.19
CA LEU A 133 10.51 2.41 -0.74
C LEU A 133 9.40 1.65 -0.01
N VAL A 134 8.17 1.79 -0.48
CA VAL A 134 7.02 0.98 -0.08
C VAL A 134 6.60 0.11 -1.26
N VAL A 135 6.52 -1.19 -1.05
CA VAL A 135 6.03 -2.16 -2.03
C VAL A 135 4.84 -2.89 -1.44
N SER A 136 3.67 -2.72 -2.03
CA SER A 136 2.42 -3.32 -1.57
C SER A 136 1.94 -4.36 -2.59
N ALA A 137 1.67 -5.58 -2.15
CA ALA A 137 1.01 -6.57 -2.98
C ALA A 137 -0.51 -6.36 -2.96
N SER A 138 -1.17 -6.58 -4.10
CA SER A 138 -2.64 -6.56 -4.17
C SER A 138 -3.28 -7.72 -3.40
N HIS A 139 -2.48 -8.74 -3.10
CA HIS A 139 -2.90 -9.97 -2.45
C HIS A 139 -3.84 -10.81 -3.34
N THR A 140 -3.64 -10.76 -4.66
CA THR A 140 -4.33 -11.68 -5.57
C THR A 140 -3.82 -13.10 -5.40
N HIS A 141 -4.73 -14.05 -5.22
CA HIS A 141 -4.42 -15.48 -5.21
C HIS A 141 -4.47 -16.12 -6.62
N SER A 142 -4.42 -15.28 -7.64
CA SER A 142 -4.33 -15.65 -9.05
C SER A 142 -3.17 -14.94 -9.77
N GLY A 143 -2.27 -14.33 -9.03
CA GLY A 143 -1.02 -13.77 -9.55
C GLY A 143 0.06 -14.83 -9.73
N PRO A 144 1.15 -14.51 -10.45
CA PRO A 144 2.27 -15.44 -10.63
C PRO A 144 3.06 -15.68 -9.33
N GLY A 145 3.68 -16.87 -9.25
CA GLY A 145 4.49 -17.34 -8.13
C GLY A 145 5.98 -17.40 -8.46
N ALA A 146 6.70 -18.29 -7.80
CA ALA A 146 8.12 -18.62 -7.99
C ALA A 146 9.10 -17.44 -7.78
N PHE A 147 8.77 -16.45 -6.96
CA PHE A 147 9.61 -15.26 -6.73
C PHE A 147 9.90 -14.95 -5.26
N LEU A 148 9.19 -15.56 -4.31
CA LEU A 148 9.39 -15.36 -2.87
C LEU A 148 10.56 -16.20 -2.35
N ASP A 149 11.44 -15.57 -1.57
CA ASP A 149 12.56 -16.24 -0.89
C ASP A 149 12.14 -16.78 0.48
N SER A 150 11.03 -17.49 0.51
CA SER A 150 10.51 -18.17 1.68
C SER A 150 10.24 -19.64 1.35
N TRP A 151 11.06 -20.52 1.91
CA TRP A 151 10.88 -21.97 1.70
C TRP A 151 9.49 -22.44 2.12
N LEU A 152 8.95 -21.86 3.20
CA LEU A 152 7.61 -22.20 3.70
C LEU A 152 6.52 -21.78 2.69
N MET A 153 6.57 -20.54 2.21
CA MET A 153 5.65 -20.07 1.18
C MET A 153 5.86 -20.81 -0.14
N GLY A 154 7.10 -21.12 -0.48
CA GLY A 154 7.44 -21.91 -1.66
C GLY A 154 6.72 -23.26 -1.66
N ILE A 155 6.79 -24.01 -0.58
CA ILE A 155 6.09 -25.30 -0.45
C ILE A 155 4.57 -25.10 -0.31
N LEU A 156 4.11 -24.11 0.44
CA LEU A 156 2.69 -24.00 0.77
C LEU A 156 1.85 -23.39 -0.35
N ALA A 157 2.35 -22.35 -1.04
CA ALA A 157 1.45 -21.53 -1.87
C ALA A 157 2.09 -20.77 -3.03
N ALA A 158 3.43 -20.69 -3.17
CA ALA A 158 4.05 -19.76 -4.10
C ALA A 158 5.08 -20.38 -5.07
N ASP A 159 5.37 -21.65 -4.93
CA ASP A 159 6.46 -22.38 -5.58
C ASP A 159 7.87 -21.96 -5.12
N ARG A 160 8.87 -22.75 -5.53
CA ARG A 160 10.27 -22.47 -5.23
C ARG A 160 10.73 -21.22 -5.97
N LEU A 161 11.55 -20.40 -5.29
CA LEU A 161 12.16 -19.23 -5.90
C LEU A 161 12.88 -19.60 -7.21
N ASP A 162 12.54 -18.88 -8.26
CA ASP A 162 13.18 -18.93 -9.56
C ASP A 162 13.81 -17.55 -9.86
N GLY A 163 15.12 -17.55 -10.13
CA GLY A 163 15.88 -16.31 -10.34
C GLY A 163 15.52 -15.57 -11.63
N GLU A 164 14.99 -16.24 -12.65
CA GLU A 164 14.54 -15.58 -13.88
C GLU A 164 13.20 -14.88 -13.66
N VAL A 165 12.27 -15.54 -12.98
CA VAL A 165 10.98 -14.94 -12.59
C VAL A 165 11.20 -13.71 -11.69
N LEU A 166 12.04 -13.84 -10.67
CA LEU A 166 12.39 -12.74 -9.78
C LEU A 166 12.96 -11.53 -10.56
N ARG A 167 13.90 -11.80 -11.48
CA ARG A 167 14.50 -10.74 -12.30
C ARG A 167 13.46 -10.06 -13.19
N ALA A 168 12.61 -10.83 -13.87
CA ALA A 168 11.59 -10.29 -14.77
C ALA A 168 10.59 -9.37 -14.02
N PHE A 169 10.20 -9.74 -12.79
CA PHE A 169 9.33 -8.91 -11.96
C PHE A 169 10.06 -7.65 -11.49
N ALA A 170 11.30 -7.79 -11.02
CA ALA A 170 12.10 -6.66 -10.59
C ALA A 170 12.35 -5.66 -11.74
N ASP A 171 12.68 -6.15 -12.94
CA ASP A 171 12.89 -5.29 -14.12
C ASP A 171 11.60 -4.55 -14.53
N THR A 172 10.43 -5.20 -14.39
CA THR A 172 9.14 -4.54 -14.63
C THR A 172 8.89 -3.41 -13.63
N VAL A 173 9.19 -3.64 -12.35
CA VAL A 173 9.03 -2.62 -11.30
C VAL A 173 10.01 -1.46 -11.52
N VAL A 174 11.27 -1.76 -11.85
CA VAL A 174 12.28 -0.73 -12.16
C VAL A 174 11.79 0.15 -13.32
N GLU A 175 11.28 -0.44 -14.39
CA GLU A 175 10.72 0.31 -15.52
C GLU A 175 9.53 1.20 -15.10
N ALA A 176 8.62 0.68 -14.27
CA ALA A 176 7.48 1.47 -13.78
C ALA A 176 7.96 2.68 -12.94
N VAL A 177 8.94 2.48 -12.05
CA VAL A 177 9.51 3.56 -11.23
C VAL A 177 10.23 4.59 -12.09
N GLN A 178 11.06 4.19 -13.05
CA GLN A 178 11.76 5.12 -13.95
C GLN A 178 10.80 5.96 -14.79
N ARG A 179 9.73 5.35 -15.31
CA ARG A 179 8.66 6.08 -16.01
C ARG A 179 7.96 7.08 -15.08
N ALA A 180 7.66 6.69 -13.85
CA ALA A 180 7.07 7.58 -12.85
C ALA A 180 8.01 8.74 -12.49
N GLU A 181 9.31 8.46 -12.33
CA GLU A 181 10.33 9.49 -12.08
C GLU A 181 10.43 10.52 -13.19
N THR A 182 10.43 10.06 -14.44
CA THR A 182 10.50 10.93 -15.62
C THR A 182 9.26 11.81 -15.76
N GLY A 183 8.08 11.28 -15.36
CA GLY A 183 6.80 11.99 -15.46
C GLY A 183 6.47 12.91 -14.29
N ARG A 184 7.41 13.17 -13.34
CA ARG A 184 7.12 14.03 -12.18
C ARG A 184 6.75 15.45 -12.58
N ALA A 185 5.74 15.98 -11.91
CA ALA A 185 5.25 17.35 -12.07
C ALA A 185 4.77 17.93 -10.72
N PRO A 186 4.72 19.27 -10.59
CA PRO A 186 4.09 19.92 -9.44
C PRO A 186 2.69 19.36 -9.20
N THR A 187 2.38 19.04 -7.95
CA THR A 187 1.20 18.22 -7.62
C THR A 187 0.42 18.78 -6.44
N ARG A 188 -0.90 18.68 -6.55
CA ARG A 188 -1.89 18.86 -5.49
C ARG A 188 -2.50 17.51 -5.14
N VAL A 189 -2.91 17.34 -3.89
CA VAL A 189 -3.49 16.08 -3.41
C VAL A 189 -4.86 16.34 -2.82
N GLY A 190 -5.84 15.55 -3.24
CA GLY A 190 -7.16 15.47 -2.63
C GLY A 190 -7.36 14.09 -2.01
N ALA A 191 -8.08 14.02 -0.92
CA ALA A 191 -8.46 12.77 -0.26
C ALA A 191 -9.98 12.69 -0.11
N ALA A 192 -10.53 11.49 -0.27
CA ALA A 192 -11.90 11.18 0.08
C ALA A 192 -11.97 9.86 0.84
N ARG A 193 -12.88 9.79 1.81
CA ARG A 193 -13.21 8.59 2.56
C ARG A 193 -14.72 8.39 2.49
N VAL A 194 -15.12 7.19 2.13
CA VAL A 194 -16.53 6.82 1.98
C VAL A 194 -16.72 5.38 2.45
N ASP A 195 -17.95 5.00 2.73
CA ASP A 195 -18.27 3.58 2.86
C ASP A 195 -18.21 2.93 1.48
N GLY A 196 -17.34 1.95 1.36
CA GLY A 196 -17.23 1.13 0.15
C GLY A 196 -18.40 0.16 -0.01
N PRO A 197 -18.55 -0.46 -1.18
CA PRO A 197 -19.60 -1.45 -1.41
C PRO A 197 -19.41 -2.68 -0.49
N ALA A 198 -20.53 -3.26 -0.03
CA ALA A 198 -20.52 -4.38 0.92
C ALA A 198 -20.12 -5.72 0.25
N LEU A 199 -18.90 -5.79 -0.30
CA LEU A 199 -18.39 -6.95 -1.06
C LEU A 199 -17.73 -8.01 -0.16
N THR A 200 -17.52 -7.72 1.12
CA THR A 200 -16.69 -8.53 2.01
C THR A 200 -17.44 -9.01 3.25
N ALA A 201 -16.97 -10.09 3.84
CA ALA A 201 -17.42 -10.64 5.11
C ALA A 201 -16.23 -11.14 5.95
N SER A 202 -16.38 -11.16 7.27
CA SER A 202 -15.36 -11.72 8.16
C SER A 202 -15.39 -13.26 8.16
N ARG A 203 -14.21 -13.86 8.21
CA ARG A 203 -14.01 -15.31 8.44
C ARG A 203 -14.20 -15.70 9.90
N LEU A 204 -14.33 -14.73 10.79
CA LEU A 204 -14.47 -14.91 12.25
C LEU A 204 -15.78 -14.37 12.78
N ASP A 205 -16.75 -14.09 11.91
CA ASP A 205 -18.06 -13.51 12.26
C ASP A 205 -17.95 -12.17 13.04
N GLN A 206 -16.93 -11.36 12.66
CA GLN A 206 -16.67 -10.05 13.23
C GLN A 206 -17.05 -8.94 12.23
N PRO A 207 -17.27 -7.70 12.68
CA PRO A 207 -17.45 -6.58 11.76
C PRO A 207 -16.20 -6.37 10.89
N VAL A 208 -16.37 -6.23 9.57
CA VAL A 208 -15.30 -5.86 8.63
C VAL A 208 -15.12 -4.35 8.59
N ASP A 209 -13.99 -3.91 8.02
CA ASP A 209 -13.75 -2.50 7.72
C ASP A 209 -14.22 -2.21 6.29
N SER A 210 -15.32 -1.48 6.13
CA SER A 210 -15.90 -1.13 4.83
C SER A 210 -15.33 0.17 4.25
N GLU A 211 -14.46 0.89 4.96
CA GLU A 211 -13.96 2.17 4.51
C GLU A 211 -13.16 2.06 3.21
N LEU A 212 -13.55 2.85 2.23
CA LEU A 212 -12.85 3.08 0.98
C LEU A 212 -12.16 4.44 1.05
N VAL A 213 -10.83 4.45 0.90
CA VAL A 213 -10.01 5.68 0.87
C VAL A 213 -9.51 5.90 -0.55
N VAL A 214 -9.61 7.14 -1.02
CA VAL A 214 -9.14 7.58 -2.34
C VAL A 214 -8.22 8.78 -2.18
N LEU A 215 -7.02 8.71 -2.76
CA LEU A 215 -6.13 9.85 -2.94
C LEU A 215 -6.09 10.22 -4.42
N ARG A 216 -6.46 11.45 -4.72
CA ARG A 216 -6.39 12.05 -6.05
C ARG A 216 -5.17 12.95 -6.14
N LEU A 217 -4.26 12.61 -7.05
CA LEU A 217 -3.12 13.45 -7.37
C LEU A 217 -3.35 14.14 -8.71
N ALA A 218 -3.20 15.45 -8.75
CA ALA A 218 -3.40 16.24 -9.96
C ALA A 218 -2.42 17.41 -10.01
N SER A 219 -2.09 17.88 -11.21
CA SER A 219 -1.29 19.10 -11.39
C SER A 219 -2.04 20.33 -10.85
N PRO A 220 -1.37 21.47 -10.64
CA PRO A 220 -2.02 22.74 -10.30
C PRO A 220 -3.10 23.17 -11.29
N ALA A 221 -2.98 22.76 -12.56
CA ALA A 221 -3.97 22.99 -13.61
C ALA A 221 -5.14 22.00 -13.59
N GLY A 222 -5.18 21.06 -12.63
CA GLY A 222 -6.23 20.07 -12.49
C GLY A 222 -6.06 18.82 -13.36
N VAL A 223 -4.95 18.70 -14.13
CA VAL A 223 -4.67 17.49 -14.93
C VAL A 223 -4.37 16.33 -13.99
N PRO A 224 -5.11 15.21 -14.09
CA PRO A 224 -4.87 14.03 -13.26
C PRO A 224 -3.46 13.44 -13.45
N ILE A 225 -2.84 12.97 -12.37
CA ILE A 225 -1.51 12.33 -12.37
C ILE A 225 -1.61 10.87 -11.91
N ALA A 226 -2.30 10.62 -10.80
CA ALA A 226 -2.45 9.29 -10.23
C ALA A 226 -3.68 9.18 -9.34
N LEU A 227 -4.18 7.96 -9.23
CA LEU A 227 -5.13 7.52 -8.22
C LEU A 227 -4.43 6.50 -7.32
N LEU A 228 -4.46 6.70 -5.98
CA LEU A 228 -4.21 5.64 -5.03
C LEU A 228 -5.53 5.36 -4.30
N TRP A 229 -5.88 4.09 -4.17
CA TRP A 229 -7.09 3.68 -3.45
C TRP A 229 -6.80 2.52 -2.50
N ASN A 230 -7.46 2.55 -1.34
CA ASN A 230 -7.31 1.56 -0.28
C ASN A 230 -8.69 1.01 0.10
N TYR A 231 -8.78 -0.30 0.18
CA TYR A 231 -9.96 -1.03 0.60
C TYR A 231 -9.57 -2.40 1.11
N ALA A 232 -10.22 -2.92 2.16
CA ALA A 232 -9.91 -4.23 2.72
C ALA A 232 -10.67 -5.32 1.95
N ILE A 233 -9.99 -5.99 1.00
CA ILE A 233 -10.56 -7.11 0.24
C ILE A 233 -9.51 -8.15 -0.09
N HIS A 234 -9.86 -9.42 0.10
CA HIS A 234 -8.99 -10.56 -0.21
C HIS A 234 -9.13 -10.99 -1.67
N GLY A 235 -8.01 -11.15 -2.39
CA GLY A 235 -7.99 -11.53 -3.80
C GLY A 235 -8.25 -13.02 -4.05
N THR A 236 -9.37 -13.54 -3.53
CA THR A 236 -9.71 -14.96 -3.55
C THR A 236 -11.00 -15.29 -4.29
N MET A 237 -11.54 -14.34 -5.05
CA MET A 237 -12.84 -14.53 -5.74
C MET A 237 -12.77 -15.61 -6.83
N LEU A 238 -11.64 -15.71 -7.55
CA LEU A 238 -11.46 -16.77 -8.57
C LEU A 238 -11.29 -18.16 -7.98
N GLY A 239 -10.77 -18.26 -6.75
CA GLY A 239 -10.59 -19.52 -6.03
C GLY A 239 -9.50 -20.43 -6.60
N PRO A 240 -9.26 -21.60 -5.94
CA PRO A 240 -8.14 -22.48 -6.26
C PRO A 240 -8.30 -23.29 -7.57
N ARG A 241 -9.48 -23.26 -8.19
CA ARG A 241 -9.72 -23.92 -9.50
C ARG A 241 -9.23 -23.08 -10.68
N ASN A 242 -9.02 -21.79 -10.48
CA ASN A 242 -8.46 -20.95 -11.52
C ASN A 242 -6.97 -21.26 -11.70
N LEU A 243 -6.57 -21.51 -12.95
CA LEU A 243 -5.18 -21.76 -13.38
C LEU A 243 -4.65 -20.67 -14.31
N LYS A 244 -5.35 -19.53 -14.41
CA LYS A 244 -4.96 -18.39 -15.25
C LYS A 244 -4.61 -17.19 -14.40
N TYR A 245 -3.63 -16.39 -14.85
CA TYR A 245 -3.26 -15.16 -14.17
C TYR A 245 -4.42 -14.16 -14.14
N SER A 246 -4.52 -13.46 -13.02
CA SER A 246 -5.47 -12.35 -12.83
C SER A 246 -5.07 -11.51 -11.62
N GLY A 247 -5.30 -10.20 -11.70
CA GLY A 247 -5.28 -9.31 -10.54
C GLY A 247 -6.52 -9.45 -9.65
N ASP A 248 -7.40 -10.44 -9.91
CA ASP A 248 -8.67 -10.64 -9.22
C ASP A 248 -9.55 -9.36 -9.27
N VAL A 249 -10.48 -9.18 -8.35
CA VAL A 249 -11.38 -8.02 -8.30
C VAL A 249 -10.64 -6.68 -8.24
N MET A 250 -9.51 -6.61 -7.56
CA MET A 250 -8.69 -5.39 -7.44
C MET A 250 -8.05 -5.02 -8.79
N GLY A 251 -7.53 -6.01 -9.50
CA GLY A 251 -6.96 -5.81 -10.84
C GLY A 251 -8.03 -5.36 -11.84
N VAL A 252 -9.23 -5.94 -11.81
CA VAL A 252 -10.35 -5.50 -12.65
C VAL A 252 -10.74 -4.06 -12.33
N ALA A 253 -10.88 -3.71 -11.03
CA ALA A 253 -11.22 -2.35 -10.62
C ALA A 253 -10.15 -1.34 -11.05
N SER A 254 -8.87 -1.63 -10.81
CA SER A 254 -7.77 -0.74 -11.19
C SER A 254 -7.71 -0.49 -12.70
N ARG A 255 -7.80 -1.54 -13.52
CA ARG A 255 -7.81 -1.38 -15.00
C ARG A 255 -9.02 -0.61 -15.50
N GLU A 256 -10.19 -0.83 -14.91
CA GLU A 256 -11.40 -0.06 -15.29
C GLU A 256 -11.23 1.42 -14.95
N LEU A 257 -10.64 1.74 -13.80
CA LEU A 257 -10.30 3.12 -13.40
C LEU A 257 -9.24 3.73 -14.32
N GLU A 258 -8.19 3.00 -14.66
CA GLU A 258 -7.14 3.42 -15.60
C GLU A 258 -7.73 3.74 -16.97
N ARG A 259 -8.68 2.94 -17.43
CA ARG A 259 -9.41 3.20 -18.69
C ARG A 259 -10.28 4.45 -18.63
N ARG A 260 -11.00 4.69 -17.51
CA ARG A 260 -11.92 5.81 -17.33
C ARG A 260 -11.17 7.12 -17.03
N LEU A 261 -10.23 7.10 -16.10
CA LEU A 261 -9.57 8.29 -15.57
C LEU A 261 -8.26 8.64 -16.31
N ARG A 262 -7.72 7.71 -17.12
CA ARG A 262 -6.49 7.86 -17.89
C ARG A 262 -5.26 8.13 -17.03
N VAL A 263 -5.23 7.58 -15.82
CA VAL A 263 -4.09 7.64 -14.88
C VAL A 263 -3.84 6.28 -14.26
N PRO A 264 -2.63 5.98 -13.81
CA PRO A 264 -2.35 4.78 -13.01
C PRO A 264 -3.22 4.74 -11.76
N ALA A 265 -3.84 3.58 -11.49
CA ALA A 265 -4.71 3.35 -10.33
C ALA A 265 -4.08 2.33 -9.37
N LEU A 266 -3.35 2.85 -8.38
CA LEU A 266 -2.61 2.06 -7.40
C LEU A 266 -3.57 1.53 -6.33
N PHE A 267 -3.70 0.21 -6.24
CA PHE A 267 -4.43 -0.44 -5.15
C PHE A 267 -3.51 -0.75 -3.97
N VAL A 268 -3.91 -0.36 -2.79
CA VAL A 268 -3.26 -0.70 -1.52
C VAL A 268 -4.26 -1.44 -0.66
N ASN A 269 -3.94 -2.68 -0.26
CA ASN A 269 -4.85 -3.48 0.53
C ASN A 269 -4.97 -2.92 1.97
N GLY A 270 -6.14 -3.10 2.58
CA GLY A 270 -6.39 -2.74 3.96
C GLY A 270 -6.01 -3.85 4.95
N ALA A 271 -6.65 -3.87 6.11
CA ALA A 271 -6.53 -4.92 7.11
C ALA A 271 -7.42 -6.12 6.72
N VAL A 272 -6.83 -7.15 6.11
CA VAL A 272 -7.56 -8.24 5.44
C VAL A 272 -7.47 -9.59 6.15
N GLY A 273 -6.84 -9.69 7.32
CA GLY A 273 -6.51 -10.97 7.95
C GLY A 273 -7.70 -11.90 8.21
N ASP A 274 -8.85 -11.36 8.47
CA ASP A 274 -10.09 -12.12 8.64
C ASP A 274 -11.16 -11.81 7.59
N VAL A 275 -10.79 -11.13 6.51
CA VAL A 275 -11.73 -10.66 5.48
C VAL A 275 -11.76 -11.63 4.29
N SER A 276 -12.94 -11.92 3.76
CA SER A 276 -13.16 -12.68 2.52
C SER A 276 -14.17 -11.98 1.62
N PRO A 277 -14.08 -12.14 0.29
CA PRO A 277 -15.16 -11.71 -0.60
C PRO A 277 -16.43 -12.53 -0.34
N ARG A 278 -17.60 -11.92 -0.56
CA ARG A 278 -18.91 -12.58 -0.40
C ARG A 278 -19.26 -13.48 -1.58
N HIS A 279 -18.86 -13.09 -2.77
CA HIS A 279 -19.15 -13.83 -4.00
C HIS A 279 -17.88 -14.33 -4.67
N HIS A 280 -18.02 -15.36 -5.48
CA HIS A 280 -16.89 -16.06 -6.10
C HIS A 280 -17.17 -16.38 -7.57
N GLY A 281 -16.11 -16.57 -8.32
CA GLY A 281 -16.12 -16.95 -9.71
C GLY A 281 -15.88 -15.80 -10.68
N PRO A 282 -15.56 -16.10 -11.96
CA PRO A 282 -15.15 -15.07 -12.94
C PRO A 282 -16.19 -14.01 -13.21
N ALA A 283 -17.47 -14.37 -13.21
CA ALA A 283 -18.57 -13.41 -13.41
C ALA A 283 -18.67 -12.42 -12.23
N ALA A 284 -18.51 -12.90 -10.98
CA ALA A 284 -18.48 -12.06 -9.80
C ALA A 284 -17.28 -11.11 -9.79
N VAL A 285 -16.09 -11.58 -10.15
CA VAL A 285 -14.88 -10.74 -10.28
C VAL A 285 -15.11 -9.56 -11.22
N LEU A 286 -15.72 -9.79 -12.39
CA LEU A 286 -16.01 -8.73 -13.36
C LEU A 286 -17.09 -7.76 -12.86
N ALA A 287 -18.16 -8.28 -12.29
CA ALA A 287 -19.28 -7.47 -11.81
C ALA A 287 -18.87 -6.61 -10.61
N GLU A 288 -18.25 -7.21 -9.60
CA GLU A 288 -17.84 -6.51 -8.38
C GLU A 288 -16.64 -5.60 -8.61
N GLY A 289 -15.71 -5.96 -9.51
CA GLY A 289 -14.62 -5.08 -9.92
C GLY A 289 -15.15 -3.79 -10.56
N ARG A 290 -16.20 -3.86 -11.38
CA ARG A 290 -16.87 -2.68 -11.97
C ARG A 290 -17.64 -1.87 -10.92
N THR A 291 -18.34 -2.55 -10.00
CA THR A 291 -19.02 -1.90 -8.87
C THR A 291 -18.04 -1.12 -8.01
N LEU A 292 -16.90 -1.74 -7.69
CA LEU A 292 -15.83 -1.11 -6.91
C LEU A 292 -15.23 0.07 -7.67
N ALA A 293 -14.95 -0.08 -8.97
CA ALA A 293 -14.44 1.02 -9.80
C ALA A 293 -15.41 2.21 -9.82
N THR A 294 -16.72 1.98 -9.90
CA THR A 294 -17.72 3.06 -9.85
C THR A 294 -17.72 3.79 -8.50
N ALA A 295 -17.68 3.05 -7.39
CA ALA A 295 -17.61 3.66 -6.06
C ALA A 295 -16.32 4.48 -5.86
N ILE A 296 -15.18 3.98 -6.38
CA ILE A 296 -13.91 4.71 -6.35
C ILE A 296 -13.96 5.97 -7.21
N GLU A 297 -14.54 5.91 -8.40
CA GLU A 297 -14.70 7.07 -9.29
C GLU A 297 -15.59 8.16 -8.67
N GLU A 298 -16.66 7.78 -7.99
CA GLU A 298 -17.48 8.71 -7.21
C GLU A 298 -16.69 9.36 -6.06
N ALA A 299 -15.92 8.58 -5.33
CA ALA A 299 -15.02 9.10 -4.27
C ALA A 299 -13.93 10.00 -4.85
N TRP A 300 -13.36 9.67 -6.02
CA TRP A 300 -12.43 10.52 -6.76
C TRP A 300 -13.03 11.89 -7.10
N GLY A 301 -14.30 11.93 -7.48
CA GLY A 301 -15.00 13.20 -7.73
C GLY A 301 -15.11 14.08 -6.48
N ARG A 302 -15.17 13.48 -5.29
CA ARG A 302 -15.23 14.19 -4.00
C ARG A 302 -13.85 14.61 -3.48
N ALA A 303 -12.78 13.98 -3.94
CA ALA A 303 -11.40 14.26 -3.55
C ALA A 303 -10.88 15.53 -4.25
N VAL A 304 -11.05 16.69 -3.61
CA VAL A 304 -10.66 17.99 -4.17
C VAL A 304 -9.17 18.24 -3.94
N PRO A 305 -8.32 18.32 -5.02
CA PRO A 305 -6.89 18.53 -4.87
C PRO A 305 -6.52 19.91 -4.32
N ALA A 306 -5.76 19.94 -3.24
CA ALA A 306 -5.23 21.15 -2.61
C ALA A 306 -3.69 21.08 -2.51
N PRO A 307 -2.97 22.20 -2.41
CA PRO A 307 -1.54 22.19 -2.14
C PRO A 307 -1.23 21.45 -0.84
N VAL A 308 -0.19 20.61 -0.87
CA VAL A 308 0.34 19.92 0.31
C VAL A 308 1.74 20.43 0.58
N GLY A 309 1.98 20.92 1.80
CA GLY A 309 3.25 21.55 2.18
C GLY A 309 4.33 20.55 2.61
N SER A 310 3.97 19.33 2.98
CA SER A 310 4.92 18.36 3.51
C SER A 310 4.56 16.92 3.17
N LEU A 311 5.60 16.12 2.97
CA LEU A 311 5.57 14.66 3.00
C LEU A 311 6.35 14.23 4.24
N ALA A 312 5.66 13.75 5.26
CA ALA A 312 6.30 13.24 6.47
C ALA A 312 6.40 11.71 6.40
N ILE A 313 7.55 11.15 6.81
CA ILE A 313 7.79 9.71 6.84
C ILE A 313 8.47 9.35 8.15
N ARG A 314 8.06 8.24 8.75
CA ARG A 314 8.65 7.62 9.95
C ARG A 314 8.78 6.13 9.76
N THR A 315 9.76 5.54 10.37
CA THR A 315 9.99 4.10 10.40
C THR A 315 10.19 3.61 11.82
N ALA A 316 9.73 2.42 12.12
CA ALA A 316 10.01 1.74 13.38
C ALA A 316 10.34 0.27 13.16
N ARG A 317 11.32 -0.25 13.88
CA ARG A 317 11.60 -1.68 13.95
C ARG A 317 10.81 -2.30 15.07
N VAL A 318 10.12 -3.39 14.77
CA VAL A 318 9.24 -4.09 15.71
C VAL A 318 9.79 -5.48 15.98
N GLN A 319 10.09 -5.76 17.25
CA GLN A 319 10.47 -7.11 17.69
C GLN A 319 9.24 -7.99 17.81
N LEU A 320 9.25 -9.08 17.09
CA LEU A 320 8.17 -10.07 17.08
C LEU A 320 8.50 -11.27 17.98
N PRO A 321 7.50 -11.97 18.50
CA PRO A 321 7.71 -13.24 19.19
C PRO A 321 8.41 -14.25 18.29
N ALA A 322 8.99 -15.29 18.88
CA ALA A 322 9.57 -16.40 18.12
C ALA A 322 8.48 -17.09 17.28
N PRO A 323 8.68 -17.24 15.95
CA PRO A 323 7.65 -17.83 15.10
C PRO A 323 7.46 -19.32 15.39
N SER A 324 6.22 -19.73 15.52
CA SER A 324 5.84 -21.11 15.78
C SER A 324 4.45 -21.42 15.20
N LEU A 325 4.23 -22.67 14.86
CA LEU A 325 2.93 -23.20 14.43
C LEU A 325 2.20 -23.79 15.65
N SER A 326 1.01 -23.28 15.97
CA SER A 326 0.17 -23.85 17.01
C SER A 326 -0.55 -25.10 16.50
N LEU A 327 -0.23 -26.27 17.06
CA LEU A 327 -0.93 -27.51 16.68
C LEU A 327 -2.43 -27.45 17.02
N ARG A 328 -2.78 -26.80 18.12
CA ARG A 328 -4.18 -26.55 18.48
C ARG A 328 -4.93 -25.80 17.39
N ASN A 329 -4.40 -24.65 16.96
CA ASN A 329 -5.07 -23.77 16.00
C ASN A 329 -5.19 -24.42 14.61
N CYS A 330 -4.24 -25.30 14.27
CA CYS A 330 -4.23 -26.01 13.00
C CYS A 330 -5.04 -27.32 12.98
N THR A 331 -5.45 -27.85 14.15
CA THR A 331 -6.09 -29.16 14.20
C THR A 331 -7.39 -29.18 15.01
N ARG A 332 -7.32 -29.20 16.35
CA ARG A 332 -8.47 -29.42 17.21
C ARG A 332 -8.40 -28.59 18.50
N PRO A 333 -9.52 -28.06 18.99
CA PRO A 333 -9.55 -27.22 20.20
C PRO A 333 -9.12 -27.91 21.48
N TRP A 334 -9.16 -29.24 21.55
CA TRP A 334 -8.73 -30.02 22.73
C TRP A 334 -7.20 -30.24 22.79
N VAL A 335 -6.45 -29.94 21.72
CA VAL A 335 -4.97 -30.00 21.72
C VAL A 335 -4.44 -28.94 22.69
N PRO A 336 -3.49 -29.26 23.58
CA PRO A 336 -2.92 -28.29 24.52
C PRO A 336 -2.26 -27.11 23.81
N ARG A 337 -2.47 -25.89 24.33
CA ARG A 337 -1.91 -24.66 23.78
C ARG A 337 -0.38 -24.66 23.74
N ALA A 338 0.26 -25.33 24.68
CA ALA A 338 1.73 -25.42 24.75
C ALA A 338 2.36 -26.25 23.60
N LEU A 339 1.53 -27.05 22.89
CA LEU A 339 2.04 -27.84 21.75
C LEU A 339 2.18 -26.95 20.51
N THR A 340 3.40 -26.45 20.33
CA THR A 340 3.79 -25.65 19.18
C THR A 340 4.99 -26.26 18.48
N VAL A 341 5.09 -26.07 17.17
CA VAL A 341 6.25 -26.44 16.35
C VAL A 341 7.04 -25.18 16.06
N PRO A 342 8.25 -25.03 16.60
CA PRO A 342 9.11 -23.89 16.26
C PRO A 342 9.44 -23.87 14.76
N LEU A 343 9.29 -22.72 14.11
CA LEU A 343 9.59 -22.59 12.68
C LEU A 343 11.04 -22.17 12.40
N GLY A 344 11.87 -22.10 13.46
CA GLY A 344 13.29 -21.92 13.37
C GLY A 344 13.71 -20.56 12.78
N ARG A 345 14.85 -20.58 12.04
CA ARG A 345 15.44 -19.36 11.44
C ARG A 345 14.79 -18.94 10.13
N GLY A 346 13.77 -19.65 9.64
CA GLY A 346 13.12 -19.39 8.35
C GLY A 346 12.19 -18.18 8.32
N LEU A 347 11.88 -17.60 9.50
CA LEU A 347 11.03 -16.41 9.61
C LEU A 347 11.73 -15.39 10.52
N PRO A 348 11.70 -14.08 10.16
CA PRO A 348 12.38 -13.04 10.94
C PRO A 348 11.71 -12.82 12.30
N ARG A 349 12.50 -12.38 13.29
CA ARG A 349 12.00 -11.93 14.59
C ARG A 349 11.90 -10.41 14.71
N GLU A 350 12.18 -9.73 13.64
CA GLU A 350 12.10 -8.28 13.54
C GLU A 350 11.52 -7.91 12.18
N THR A 351 10.67 -6.90 12.19
CA THR A 351 10.15 -6.30 10.96
C THR A 351 10.19 -4.78 11.04
N GLU A 352 10.04 -4.11 9.90
CA GLU A 352 9.98 -2.66 9.83
C GLU A 352 8.56 -2.22 9.44
N LEU A 353 8.04 -1.23 10.15
CA LEU A 353 6.86 -0.48 9.77
C LEU A 353 7.26 0.89 9.23
N ILE A 354 6.60 1.33 8.18
CA ILE A 354 6.75 2.65 7.58
C ILE A 354 5.41 3.37 7.71
N ALA A 355 5.41 4.53 8.33
CA ALA A 355 4.26 5.42 8.33
C ALA A 355 4.59 6.69 7.56
N GLY A 356 3.60 7.25 6.89
CA GLY A 356 3.74 8.52 6.20
C GLY A 356 2.48 9.35 6.24
N ALA A 357 2.62 10.64 5.97
CA ALA A 357 1.50 11.58 5.89
C ALA A 357 1.67 12.56 4.73
N LEU A 358 0.57 12.85 4.06
CA LEU A 358 0.38 13.91 3.08
C LEU A 358 -0.76 14.82 3.54
N GLY A 359 -0.41 15.95 4.14
CA GLY A 359 -1.41 16.78 4.83
C GLY A 359 -2.11 15.99 5.96
N ALA A 360 -3.43 16.02 6.01
CA ALA A 360 -4.22 15.31 7.01
C ALA A 360 -4.38 13.81 6.77
N THR A 361 -3.94 13.29 5.62
CA THR A 361 -4.05 11.87 5.30
C THR A 361 -2.75 11.15 5.62
N ALA A 362 -2.85 10.11 6.45
CA ALA A 362 -1.71 9.29 6.84
C ALA A 362 -1.91 7.82 6.44
N TRP A 363 -0.83 7.04 6.47
CA TRP A 363 -0.83 5.59 6.28
C TRP A 363 0.23 4.93 7.15
N VAL A 364 0.06 3.62 7.39
CA VAL A 364 1.11 2.79 7.98
C VAL A 364 1.14 1.42 7.30
N THR A 365 2.34 0.95 6.94
CA THR A 365 2.53 -0.37 6.34
C THR A 365 2.41 -1.47 7.39
N ILE A 366 1.82 -2.60 6.97
CA ILE A 366 1.77 -3.83 7.79
C ILE A 366 2.34 -4.99 6.96
N PRO A 367 3.34 -5.71 7.49
CA PRO A 367 4.05 -6.79 6.79
C PRO A 367 3.29 -8.12 6.83
N GLY A 368 2.04 -8.13 6.37
CA GLY A 368 1.17 -9.29 6.38
C GLY A 368 -0.30 -8.93 6.50
N GLU A 369 -1.09 -9.88 6.97
CA GLU A 369 -2.55 -9.82 7.00
C GLU A 369 -3.04 -9.48 8.43
N LEU A 370 -3.21 -8.19 8.70
CA LEU A 370 -3.75 -7.71 9.98
C LEU A 370 -5.26 -7.93 10.02
N GLN A 371 -5.78 -8.42 11.14
CA GLN A 371 -7.21 -8.55 11.39
C GLN A 371 -7.93 -7.19 11.30
N ALA A 372 -9.11 -7.15 10.71
CA ALA A 372 -9.89 -5.92 10.52
C ALA A 372 -10.10 -5.13 11.83
N ARG A 373 -10.34 -5.82 12.95
CA ARG A 373 -10.47 -5.19 14.27
C ARG A 373 -9.20 -4.45 14.70
N LEU A 374 -8.03 -5.05 14.51
CA LEU A 374 -6.74 -4.40 14.81
C LEU A 374 -6.46 -3.23 13.86
N GLY A 375 -6.83 -3.36 12.58
CA GLY A 375 -6.75 -2.27 11.61
C GLY A 375 -7.60 -1.06 12.01
N ARG A 376 -8.80 -1.26 12.52
CA ARG A 376 -9.65 -0.18 13.07
C ARG A 376 -8.98 0.50 14.26
N THR A 377 -8.39 -0.26 15.19
CA THR A 377 -7.64 0.32 16.33
C THR A 377 -6.51 1.23 15.87
N VAL A 378 -5.76 0.86 14.83
CA VAL A 378 -4.71 1.71 14.23
C VAL A 378 -5.31 3.00 13.66
N LYS A 379 -6.43 2.91 12.93
CA LYS A 379 -7.12 4.08 12.35
C LYS A 379 -7.66 5.02 13.43
N GLU A 380 -8.25 4.47 14.49
CA GLU A 380 -8.75 5.22 15.65
C GLU A 380 -7.62 5.97 16.38
N ALA A 381 -6.44 5.32 16.53
CA ALA A 381 -5.26 5.96 17.11
C ALA A 381 -4.76 7.14 16.24
N GLY A 382 -4.75 6.99 14.92
CA GLY A 382 -4.44 8.08 13.99
C GLY A 382 -5.44 9.23 14.13
N GLN A 383 -6.73 8.93 14.16
CA GLN A 383 -7.78 9.94 14.32
C GLN A 383 -7.66 10.69 15.66
N ALA A 384 -7.40 9.98 16.75
CA ALA A 384 -7.15 10.59 18.06
C ALA A 384 -5.92 11.52 18.07
N ALA A 385 -4.93 11.22 17.22
CA ALA A 385 -3.74 12.06 17.01
C ALA A 385 -3.97 13.21 16.00
N GLY A 386 -5.14 13.33 15.38
CA GLY A 386 -5.47 14.39 14.43
C GLY A 386 -5.13 14.07 12.97
N VAL A 387 -4.82 12.82 12.62
CA VAL A 387 -4.56 12.38 11.24
C VAL A 387 -5.55 11.32 10.82
N SER A 388 -6.02 11.40 9.58
CA SER A 388 -6.90 10.41 8.97
C SER A 388 -6.04 9.29 8.37
N ALA A 389 -5.83 8.20 9.14
CA ALA A 389 -4.95 7.12 8.73
C ALA A 389 -5.67 5.98 7.99
N PHE A 390 -4.97 5.28 7.11
CA PHE A 390 -5.35 3.98 6.59
C PHE A 390 -4.22 2.95 6.75
N VAL A 391 -4.57 1.68 6.79
CA VAL A 391 -3.62 0.56 6.84
C VAL A 391 -3.21 0.18 5.43
N ALA A 392 -1.91 0.14 5.16
CA ALA A 392 -1.32 -0.44 3.95
C ALA A 392 -0.87 -1.88 4.28
N GLY A 393 -1.80 -2.82 4.21
CA GLY A 393 -1.55 -4.23 4.46
C GLY A 393 -0.72 -4.89 3.37
N VAL A 394 -0.13 -6.04 3.67
CA VAL A 394 0.68 -6.86 2.75
C VAL A 394 1.78 -6.02 2.07
N SER A 395 2.49 -5.24 2.87
CA SER A 395 3.49 -4.27 2.37
C SER A 395 4.87 -4.52 2.96
N ASN A 396 5.90 -4.47 2.13
CA ASN A 396 7.33 -4.58 2.40
C ASN A 396 7.83 -5.89 3.00
N ASP A 397 6.96 -6.74 3.52
CA ASP A 397 7.26 -8.10 3.97
C ASP A 397 5.95 -8.90 4.06
N TYR A 398 6.06 -10.24 4.19
CA TYR A 398 4.89 -11.09 4.39
C TYR A 398 5.14 -12.12 5.48
N LEU A 399 4.57 -11.88 6.63
CA LEU A 399 4.79 -12.64 7.85
C LEU A 399 3.55 -13.47 8.28
N GLY A 400 2.56 -13.59 7.37
CA GLY A 400 1.30 -14.30 7.63
C GLY A 400 0.27 -13.43 8.34
N TYR A 401 -0.53 -14.06 9.20
CA TYR A 401 -1.69 -13.45 9.84
C TYR A 401 -1.37 -12.87 11.22
N PHE A 402 -2.04 -11.77 11.54
CA PHE A 402 -1.94 -11.09 12.84
C PHE A 402 -3.33 -10.84 13.40
N LEU A 403 -3.66 -11.59 14.42
CA LEU A 403 -4.98 -11.57 15.07
C LEU A 403 -4.92 -10.92 16.46
N THR A 404 -6.10 -10.61 17.03
CA THR A 404 -6.20 -10.33 18.46
C THR A 404 -5.85 -11.59 19.27
N THR A 405 -5.44 -11.42 20.51
CA THR A 405 -5.17 -12.55 21.42
C THR A 405 -6.39 -13.47 21.57
N GLU A 406 -7.58 -12.89 21.62
CA GLU A 406 -8.86 -13.62 21.73
C GLU A 406 -9.11 -14.51 20.50
N ASP A 407 -8.98 -13.95 19.28
CA ASP A 407 -9.24 -14.66 18.03
C ASP A 407 -8.13 -15.64 17.65
N TYR A 408 -6.88 -15.41 18.13
CA TYR A 408 -5.80 -16.39 18.01
C TYR A 408 -6.12 -17.73 18.68
N ASP A 409 -6.90 -17.74 19.76
CA ASP A 409 -7.26 -18.95 20.48
C ASP A 409 -8.37 -19.80 19.80
N ARG A 410 -8.92 -19.30 18.70
CA ARG A 410 -9.90 -20.04 17.90
C ARG A 410 -9.21 -21.08 17.02
N THR A 411 -9.82 -22.26 16.88
CA THR A 411 -9.39 -23.25 15.91
C THR A 411 -9.92 -22.85 14.52
N ALA A 412 -9.17 -22.04 13.83
CA ALA A 412 -9.53 -21.51 12.51
C ALA A 412 -8.28 -21.41 11.62
N TYR A 413 -8.47 -21.44 10.30
CA TYR A 413 -7.37 -21.30 9.34
C TYR A 413 -6.50 -20.06 9.59
N VAL A 414 -7.12 -18.90 9.83
CA VAL A 414 -6.40 -17.65 10.09
C VAL A 414 -5.58 -17.70 11.39
N ALA A 415 -6.08 -18.40 12.42
CA ALA A 415 -5.37 -18.62 13.67
C ALA A 415 -4.20 -19.61 13.51
N CYS A 416 -4.37 -20.65 12.68
CA CYS A 416 -3.29 -21.57 12.32
C CYS A 416 -2.16 -20.86 11.57
N ALA A 417 -2.48 -19.93 10.66
CA ALA A 417 -1.52 -19.16 9.88
C ALA A 417 -0.95 -17.91 10.61
N SER A 418 -1.34 -17.69 11.88
CA SER A 418 -0.81 -16.63 12.76
C SER A 418 0.46 -17.12 13.47
N LEU A 419 1.58 -17.06 12.77
CA LEU A 419 2.84 -17.72 13.18
C LEU A 419 3.56 -17.04 14.35
N TYR A 420 3.23 -15.79 14.64
CA TYR A 420 3.86 -15.00 15.72
C TYR A 420 3.07 -15.00 17.03
N GLY A 421 2.19 -15.98 17.17
CA GLY A 421 1.45 -16.18 18.40
C GLY A 421 0.42 -15.09 18.72
N PRO A 422 -0.15 -15.11 19.94
CA PRO A 422 -1.24 -14.21 20.32
C PRO A 422 -0.80 -12.74 20.48
N GLU A 423 0.50 -12.49 20.69
CA GLU A 423 1.03 -11.13 20.90
C GLU A 423 1.42 -10.43 19.61
N GLY A 424 1.63 -11.16 18.51
CA GLY A 424 2.14 -10.60 17.25
C GLY A 424 1.28 -9.44 16.74
N GLY A 425 -0.04 -9.63 16.70
CA GLY A 425 -0.99 -8.61 16.27
C GLY A 425 -0.97 -7.36 17.16
N THR A 426 -0.97 -7.55 18.48
CA THR A 426 -0.93 -6.44 19.45
C THR A 426 0.35 -5.63 19.36
N ARG A 427 1.51 -6.27 19.15
CA ARG A 427 2.81 -5.58 19.01
C ARG A 427 2.83 -4.72 17.74
N LEU A 428 2.40 -5.25 16.60
CA LEU A 428 2.32 -4.47 15.36
C LEU A 428 1.33 -3.31 15.47
N THR A 429 0.14 -3.55 16.02
CA THR A 429 -0.90 -2.52 16.22
C THR A 429 -0.39 -1.37 17.09
N ARG A 430 0.30 -1.70 18.19
CA ARG A 430 0.90 -0.69 19.08
C ARG A 430 1.93 0.16 18.34
N ALA A 431 2.91 -0.47 17.69
CA ALA A 431 3.96 0.23 16.96
C ALA A 431 3.40 1.09 15.82
N ALA A 432 2.39 0.58 15.09
CA ALA A 432 1.71 1.35 14.04
C ALA A 432 0.99 2.58 14.61
N SER A 433 0.32 2.45 15.76
CA SER A 433 -0.35 3.55 16.44
C SER A 433 0.63 4.61 16.95
N GLU A 434 1.75 4.19 17.54
CA GLU A 434 2.82 5.07 18.01
C GLU A 434 3.44 5.88 16.85
N LEU A 435 3.73 5.23 15.71
CA LEU A 435 4.23 5.92 14.52
C LEU A 435 3.26 6.99 14.00
N LEU A 436 1.95 6.73 14.00
CA LEU A 436 0.95 7.73 13.59
C LEU A 436 0.88 8.92 14.55
N GLN A 437 1.04 8.67 15.85
CA GLN A 437 1.11 9.73 16.88
C GLN A 437 2.37 10.60 16.70
N GLU A 438 3.53 9.99 16.40
CA GLU A 438 4.77 10.70 16.10
C GLU A 438 4.67 11.59 14.86
N LEU A 439 3.96 11.13 13.81
CA LEU A 439 3.70 11.94 12.62
C LEU A 439 2.88 13.18 12.95
N ALA A 440 1.81 13.03 13.73
CA ALA A 440 0.92 14.12 14.12
C ALA A 440 1.58 15.17 15.03
N GLY A 441 2.47 14.75 15.95
CA GLY A 441 3.11 15.64 16.94
C GLY A 441 4.11 16.65 16.35
N ARG A 442 4.51 16.54 15.07
CA ARG A 442 5.42 17.49 14.41
C ARG A 442 4.74 18.59 13.62
N ASP A 443 3.51 18.38 13.15
CA ASP A 443 2.75 19.44 12.48
C ASP A 443 2.26 20.54 13.46
N GLN A 444 2.42 20.31 14.77
CA GLN A 444 2.06 21.27 15.83
C GLN A 444 3.26 22.07 16.37
N ARG A 445 4.49 21.89 15.87
CA ARG A 445 5.69 22.67 16.22
C ARG A 445 6.25 23.35 14.99
#